data_7b6f823989ce2a460518cee9f79741a2
#
_entry.id   7b6f823989ce2a460518cee9f79741a2
#
_cell.length_a   1.000
_cell.length_b   1.000
_cell.length_c   1.000
_cell.angle_alpha   90.00
_cell.angle_beta   90.00
_cell.angle_gamma   90.00
#
_symmetry.space_group_name_H-M   'P 1'
#
loop_
_entity.id
_entity.type
_entity.pdbx_description
1 polymer ?
#
loop_
_entity_poly.entity_id
_entity_poly.type
_entity_poly.pdbx_seq_one_letter_code
_entity_poly.pdbx_strand_id
1 'polypeptide(L)'
;MNYHLKYWRHYFISHSRHGTHSPFVYKLVDEVIYQKDDPDTILNLPHDIRATGKAEEKKYLLVDRLLKVFAYDQFVFLTEKSLASYETLFKHRVGSYSFRKIYYVDQMNLDLNLLTSINDRDMLIVNEPYLSAEREDYWNKLKDDGRVVVTVDLYRIGLVFFRTGQRKENFLIRF
;
A
#
# COMPACT_ATOMS: atom_id res chain seq x y z
N MET A 1 23.19 3.83 -2.11
CA MET A 1 23.04 2.54 -2.84
C MET A 1 22.03 2.74 -3.98
N ASN A 2 22.33 2.24 -5.19
CA ASN A 2 21.47 2.40 -6.37
C ASN A 2 20.09 1.74 -6.13
N TYR A 3 19.00 2.35 -6.63
CA TYR A 3 17.62 1.86 -6.53
C TYR A 3 17.47 0.38 -6.95
N HIS A 4 18.05 -0.01 -8.09
CA HIS A 4 17.99 -1.39 -8.57
C HIS A 4 18.72 -2.39 -7.65
N LEU A 5 19.83 -1.98 -7.05
CA LEU A 5 20.56 -2.84 -6.12
C LEU A 5 19.77 -3.04 -4.82
N LYS A 6 19.09 -1.99 -4.34
CA LYS A 6 18.16 -2.09 -3.20
C LYS A 6 16.99 -3.02 -3.52
N TYR A 7 16.44 -2.96 -4.75
CA TYR A 7 15.38 -3.86 -5.21
C TYR A 7 15.81 -5.32 -5.15
N TRP A 8 16.98 -5.66 -5.70
CA TRP A 8 17.49 -7.04 -5.65
C TRP A 8 17.74 -7.51 -4.21
N ARG A 9 18.30 -6.66 -3.37
CA ARG A 9 18.47 -6.98 -1.95
C ARG A 9 17.13 -7.27 -1.30
N HIS A 10 16.15 -6.38 -1.48
CA HIS A 10 14.79 -6.57 -0.95
C HIS A 10 14.21 -7.90 -1.45
N TYR A 11 14.33 -8.18 -2.74
CA TYR A 11 13.81 -9.41 -3.33
C TYR A 11 14.39 -10.68 -2.69
N PHE A 12 15.68 -10.71 -2.39
CA PHE A 12 16.33 -11.89 -1.80
C PHE A 12 16.03 -12.05 -0.31
N ILE A 13 15.87 -10.97 0.45
CA ILE A 13 15.59 -11.04 1.90
C ILE A 13 14.10 -11.07 2.24
N SER A 14 13.22 -10.75 1.29
CA SER A 14 11.77 -10.73 1.50
C SER A 14 11.18 -12.14 1.61
N HIS A 15 10.16 -12.25 2.45
CA HIS A 15 9.44 -13.49 2.65
C HIS A 15 8.39 -13.72 1.56
N SER A 16 8.09 -15.00 1.31
CA SER A 16 6.92 -15.45 0.58
C SER A 16 5.76 -15.71 1.56
N ARG A 17 4.66 -16.32 1.08
CA ARG A 17 3.48 -16.70 1.89
C ARG A 17 3.79 -17.36 3.24
N HIS A 18 4.87 -18.12 3.33
CA HIS A 18 5.15 -18.99 4.49
C HIS A 18 5.88 -18.30 5.66
N GLY A 19 6.19 -17.01 5.57
CA GLY A 19 6.91 -16.27 6.61
C GLY A 19 6.03 -15.39 7.52
N THR A 20 4.71 -15.50 7.43
CA THR A 20 3.78 -14.63 8.16
C THR A 20 3.00 -15.41 9.22
N HIS A 21 3.21 -15.08 10.50
CA HIS A 21 2.49 -15.69 11.62
C HIS A 21 1.24 -14.90 12.03
N SER A 22 1.03 -13.71 11.49
CA SER A 22 -0.16 -12.89 11.74
C SER A 22 -1.31 -13.33 10.83
N PRO A 23 -2.49 -13.74 11.36
CA PRO A 23 -3.64 -14.13 10.56
C PRO A 23 -4.10 -13.00 9.60
N PHE A 24 -3.97 -11.74 10.04
CA PHE A 24 -4.28 -10.58 9.20
C PHE A 24 -3.31 -10.46 8.02
N VAL A 25 -2.01 -10.56 8.28
CA VAL A 25 -1.00 -10.45 7.22
C VAL A 25 -1.07 -11.65 6.29
N TYR A 26 -1.36 -12.84 6.82
CA TYR A 26 -1.59 -14.02 5.98
C TYR A 26 -2.75 -13.80 5.01
N LYS A 27 -3.90 -13.29 5.50
CA LYS A 27 -5.04 -12.95 4.66
C LYS A 27 -4.66 -11.90 3.59
N LEU A 28 -3.95 -10.83 3.99
CA LEU A 28 -3.47 -9.80 3.07
C LEU A 28 -2.56 -10.39 1.98
N VAL A 29 -1.64 -11.27 2.36
CA VAL A 29 -0.71 -11.91 1.41
C VAL A 29 -1.45 -12.83 0.46
N ASP A 30 -2.33 -13.67 0.95
CA ASP A 30 -3.02 -14.69 0.16
C ASP A 30 -4.13 -14.11 -0.73
N GLU A 31 -5.00 -13.27 -0.16
CA GLU A 31 -6.19 -12.76 -0.87
C GLU A 31 -5.94 -11.46 -1.65
N VAL A 32 -4.82 -10.76 -1.39
CA VAL A 32 -4.53 -9.48 -2.05
C VAL A 32 -3.21 -9.51 -2.81
N ILE A 33 -2.08 -9.79 -2.13
CA ILE A 33 -0.76 -9.61 -2.73
C ILE A 33 -0.49 -10.66 -3.81
N TYR A 34 -0.80 -11.94 -3.54
CA TYR A 34 -0.58 -13.06 -4.45
C TYR A 34 -1.83 -13.54 -5.18
N GLN A 35 -2.96 -12.84 -5.00
CA GLN A 35 -4.15 -13.14 -5.76
C GLN A 35 -3.93 -12.79 -7.24
N LYS A 36 -4.43 -13.64 -8.12
CA LYS A 36 -4.43 -13.38 -9.56
C LYS A 36 -5.37 -12.23 -9.88
N ASP A 37 -4.95 -11.40 -10.80
CA ASP A 37 -5.77 -10.32 -11.31
C ASP A 37 -6.94 -10.86 -12.13
N ASP A 38 -8.09 -10.24 -11.98
CA ASP A 38 -9.25 -10.51 -12.79
C ASP A 38 -8.99 -10.06 -14.25
N PRO A 39 -9.20 -10.95 -15.26
CA PRO A 39 -8.98 -10.62 -16.65
C PRO A 39 -9.73 -9.36 -17.12
N ASP A 40 -10.96 -9.16 -16.66
CA ASP A 40 -11.77 -7.99 -17.02
C ASP A 40 -11.18 -6.71 -16.42
N THR A 41 -10.66 -6.76 -15.20
CA THR A 41 -9.95 -5.64 -14.59
C THR A 41 -8.68 -5.29 -15.38
N ILE A 42 -7.92 -6.28 -15.84
CA ILE A 42 -6.74 -6.08 -16.69
C ILE A 42 -7.11 -5.44 -18.03
N LEU A 43 -8.17 -5.91 -18.67
CA LEU A 43 -8.64 -5.38 -19.96
C LEU A 43 -9.12 -3.92 -19.84
N ASN A 44 -9.67 -3.55 -18.70
CA ASN A 44 -10.22 -2.22 -18.44
C ASN A 44 -9.27 -1.29 -17.68
N LEU A 45 -7.97 -1.62 -17.60
CA LEU A 45 -6.97 -0.73 -16.99
C LEU A 45 -6.99 0.66 -17.67
N PRO A 46 -7.01 1.75 -16.89
CA PRO A 46 -6.94 3.11 -17.42
C PRO A 46 -5.71 3.33 -18.31
N HIS A 47 -5.88 4.14 -19.34
CA HIS A 47 -4.83 4.39 -20.33
C HIS A 47 -3.56 5.00 -19.71
N ASP A 48 -3.70 5.95 -18.79
CA ASP A 48 -2.59 6.60 -18.08
C ASP A 48 -1.81 5.61 -17.20
N ILE A 49 -2.49 4.65 -16.56
CA ILE A 49 -1.84 3.56 -15.82
C ILE A 49 -1.00 2.68 -16.76
N ARG A 50 -1.59 2.28 -17.90
CA ARG A 50 -0.86 1.48 -18.90
C ARG A 50 0.33 2.23 -19.48
N ALA A 51 0.16 3.53 -19.77
CA ALA A 51 1.21 4.37 -20.33
C ALA A 51 2.41 4.54 -19.39
N THR A 52 2.18 4.45 -18.08
CA THR A 52 3.25 4.54 -17.07
C THR A 52 4.07 3.24 -16.97
N GLY A 53 3.48 2.09 -17.32
CA GLY A 53 4.17 0.80 -17.44
C GLY A 53 3.82 -0.21 -16.36
N LYS A 54 4.39 -1.41 -16.50
CA LYS A 54 4.06 -2.62 -15.71
C LYS A 54 4.11 -2.46 -14.19
N ALA A 55 5.00 -1.63 -13.68
CA ALA A 55 5.12 -1.40 -12.24
C ALA A 55 3.89 -0.65 -11.69
N GLU A 56 3.40 0.34 -12.45
CA GLU A 56 2.20 1.09 -12.07
C GLU A 56 0.94 0.24 -12.25
N GLU A 57 0.85 -0.55 -13.31
CA GLU A 57 -0.24 -1.53 -13.49
C GLU A 57 -0.36 -2.44 -12.27
N LYS A 58 0.76 -3.02 -11.82
CA LYS A 58 0.78 -3.88 -10.61
C LYS A 58 0.30 -3.15 -9.35
N LYS A 59 0.74 -1.91 -9.13
CA LYS A 59 0.31 -1.11 -7.98
C LYS A 59 -1.20 -0.83 -8.04
N TYR A 60 -1.70 -0.41 -9.20
CA TYR A 60 -3.12 -0.15 -9.41
C TYR A 60 -3.98 -1.40 -9.13
N LEU A 61 -3.60 -2.55 -9.68
CA LEU A 61 -4.28 -3.82 -9.46
C LEU A 61 -4.22 -4.28 -7.99
N LEU A 62 -3.10 -4.02 -7.31
CA LEU A 62 -2.99 -4.27 -5.87
C LEU A 62 -4.00 -3.41 -5.07
N VAL A 63 -4.12 -2.13 -5.39
CA VAL A 63 -5.09 -1.23 -4.74
C VAL A 63 -6.52 -1.68 -5.02
N ASP A 64 -6.84 -2.09 -6.24
CA ASP A 64 -8.15 -2.63 -6.59
C ASP A 64 -8.50 -3.88 -5.73
N ARG A 65 -7.54 -4.81 -5.57
CA ARG A 65 -7.74 -5.99 -4.72
C ARG A 65 -7.89 -5.62 -3.23
N LEU A 66 -7.09 -4.67 -2.73
CA LEU A 66 -7.24 -4.15 -1.37
C LEU A 66 -8.64 -3.62 -1.10
N LEU A 67 -9.19 -2.86 -2.04
CA LEU A 67 -10.55 -2.34 -1.96
C LEU A 67 -11.61 -3.45 -1.97
N LYS A 68 -11.40 -4.49 -2.78
CA LYS A 68 -12.32 -5.64 -2.86
C LYS A 68 -12.36 -6.44 -1.57
N VAL A 69 -11.20 -6.70 -0.96
CA VAL A 69 -11.07 -7.59 0.20
C VAL A 69 -11.39 -6.90 1.52
N PHE A 70 -11.00 -5.63 1.69
CA PHE A 70 -11.10 -4.93 2.97
C PHE A 70 -12.18 -3.85 3.01
N ALA A 71 -12.99 -3.70 1.96
CA ALA A 71 -14.14 -2.78 1.90
C ALA A 71 -13.81 -1.35 2.35
N TYR A 72 -12.74 -0.75 1.83
CA TYR A 72 -12.48 0.67 1.98
C TYR A 72 -13.44 1.46 1.07
N ASP A 73 -13.97 2.57 1.57
CA ASP A 73 -14.96 3.39 0.87
C ASP A 73 -14.47 4.81 0.54
N GLN A 74 -13.34 5.22 1.10
CA GLN A 74 -12.76 6.53 0.85
C GLN A 74 -11.28 6.45 0.51
N PHE A 75 -10.87 7.28 -0.44
CA PHE A 75 -9.47 7.47 -0.81
C PHE A 75 -9.07 8.93 -0.60
N VAL A 76 -8.03 9.14 0.17
CA VAL A 76 -7.52 10.47 0.49
C VAL A 76 -6.11 10.59 -0.08
N PHE A 77 -5.96 11.43 -1.10
CA PHE A 77 -4.64 11.73 -1.63
C PHE A 77 -3.94 12.76 -0.74
N LEU A 78 -2.79 12.38 -0.23
CA LEU A 78 -1.85 13.25 0.48
C LEU A 78 -0.69 13.59 -0.46
N THR A 79 -1.02 14.16 -1.61
CA THR A 79 -0.10 14.50 -2.70
C THR A 79 -0.65 15.68 -3.47
N GLU A 80 0.24 16.46 -4.10
CA GLU A 80 -0.16 17.59 -4.95
C GLU A 80 -0.81 17.16 -6.27
N LYS A 81 -0.57 15.91 -6.68
CA LYS A 81 -1.14 15.34 -7.90
C LYS A 81 -2.24 14.35 -7.55
N SER A 82 -3.48 14.73 -7.86
CA SER A 82 -4.58 13.77 -7.91
C SER A 82 -4.31 12.73 -9.00
N LEU A 83 -4.37 11.47 -8.65
CA LEU A 83 -4.30 10.36 -9.60
C LEU A 83 -5.73 9.99 -10.00
N ALA A 84 -6.27 10.69 -10.99
CA ALA A 84 -7.66 10.54 -11.42
C ALA A 84 -8.08 9.08 -11.67
N SER A 85 -7.14 8.25 -12.16
CA SER A 85 -7.38 6.83 -12.39
C SER A 85 -7.62 6.05 -11.09
N TYR A 86 -6.93 6.40 -10.01
CA TYR A 86 -7.20 5.80 -8.70
C TYR A 86 -8.52 6.26 -8.11
N GLU A 87 -8.94 7.51 -8.36
CA GLU A 87 -10.27 7.99 -7.94
C GLU A 87 -11.40 7.19 -8.59
N THR A 88 -11.23 6.74 -9.83
CA THR A 88 -12.26 5.93 -10.52
C THR A 88 -12.52 4.60 -9.85
N LEU A 89 -11.52 4.00 -9.18
CA LEU A 89 -11.71 2.75 -8.42
C LEU A 89 -12.76 2.89 -7.31
N PHE A 90 -12.95 4.11 -6.80
CA PHE A 90 -13.89 4.40 -5.70
C PHE A 90 -15.27 4.82 -6.18
N LYS A 91 -15.38 5.51 -7.34
CA LYS A 91 -16.65 6.01 -7.86
C LYS A 91 -17.72 4.94 -8.06
N HIS A 92 -17.31 3.70 -8.32
CA HIS A 92 -18.23 2.58 -8.56
C HIS A 92 -18.57 1.77 -7.31
N ARG A 93 -18.05 2.16 -6.12
CA ARG A 93 -18.20 1.40 -4.87
C ARG A 93 -19.06 2.09 -3.82
N VAL A 94 -19.83 3.09 -4.21
CA VAL A 94 -20.77 3.81 -3.33
C VAL A 94 -21.85 2.83 -2.84
N GLY A 95 -21.79 2.45 -1.56
CA GLY A 95 -22.79 1.56 -0.95
C GLY A 95 -22.38 0.84 0.33
N SER A 96 -21.09 0.78 0.66
CA SER A 96 -20.66 0.22 1.96
C SER A 96 -20.29 1.35 2.90
N TYR A 97 -21.09 1.56 3.92
CA TYR A 97 -20.84 2.56 4.99
C TYR A 97 -19.79 2.04 5.99
N SER A 98 -18.60 1.66 5.51
CA SER A 98 -17.57 1.14 6.41
C SER A 98 -16.79 2.25 7.12
N PHE A 99 -16.84 3.48 6.63
CA PHE A 99 -16.07 4.64 7.11
C PHE A 99 -14.55 4.38 7.16
N ARG A 100 -14.03 3.48 6.31
CA ARG A 100 -12.62 3.14 6.23
C ARG A 100 -11.95 3.91 5.12
N LYS A 101 -10.80 4.50 5.43
CA LYS A 101 -10.05 5.34 4.50
C LYS A 101 -8.74 4.70 4.09
N ILE A 102 -8.38 4.88 2.83
CA ILE A 102 -7.01 4.71 2.36
C ILE A 102 -6.41 6.10 2.17
N TYR A 103 -5.31 6.35 2.85
CA TYR A 103 -4.48 7.54 2.64
C TYR A 103 -3.34 7.16 1.70
N TYR A 104 -3.17 7.90 0.62
CA TYR A 104 -2.12 7.66 -0.37
C TYR A 104 -1.09 8.78 -0.31
N VAL A 105 0.15 8.42 -0.01
CA VAL A 105 1.27 9.34 0.15
C VAL A 105 2.26 9.16 -0.99
N ASP A 106 2.49 10.22 -1.74
CA ASP A 106 3.54 10.30 -2.77
C ASP A 106 4.56 11.42 -2.49
N GLN A 107 4.41 12.12 -1.38
CA GLN A 107 5.31 13.19 -0.90
C GLN A 107 6.05 12.76 0.38
N MET A 108 7.25 13.33 0.58
CA MET A 108 8.15 12.94 1.68
C MET A 108 8.19 13.94 2.83
N ASN A 109 7.41 14.98 2.76
CA ASN A 109 7.29 16.04 3.78
C ASN A 109 5.96 15.99 4.53
N LEU A 110 5.26 14.84 4.48
CA LEU A 110 4.02 14.70 5.23
C LEU A 110 4.33 14.77 6.74
N ASP A 111 3.65 15.70 7.41
CA ASP A 111 3.75 15.79 8.87
C ASP A 111 3.21 14.49 9.51
N LEU A 112 4.07 13.79 10.26
CA LEU A 112 3.67 12.58 10.98
C LEU A 112 2.57 12.85 12.04
N ASN A 113 2.32 14.11 12.40
CA ASN A 113 1.16 14.47 13.24
C ASN A 113 -0.17 14.10 12.58
N LEU A 114 -0.22 14.00 11.25
CA LEU A 114 -1.39 13.50 10.55
C LEU A 114 -1.80 12.09 11.02
N LEU A 115 -0.85 11.26 11.45
CA LEU A 115 -1.13 9.92 11.97
C LEU A 115 -2.04 9.93 13.19
N THR A 116 -2.16 11.06 13.91
CA THR A 116 -3.08 11.22 15.04
C THR A 116 -4.55 11.23 14.61
N SER A 117 -4.82 11.59 13.36
CA SER A 117 -6.18 11.65 12.79
C SER A 117 -6.58 10.37 12.04
N ILE A 118 -5.66 9.41 11.91
CA ILE A 118 -5.91 8.13 11.23
C ILE A 118 -6.49 7.13 12.23
N ASN A 119 -7.59 6.49 11.87
CA ASN A 119 -8.25 5.49 12.70
C ASN A 119 -7.58 4.12 12.58
N ASP A 120 -7.83 3.25 13.55
CA ASP A 120 -7.30 1.89 13.60
C ASP A 120 -7.80 0.98 12.45
N ARG A 121 -8.86 1.39 11.74
CA ARG A 121 -9.43 0.69 10.59
C ARG A 121 -8.94 1.23 9.25
N ASP A 122 -8.29 2.37 9.26
CA ASP A 122 -7.73 3.00 8.07
C ASP A 122 -6.39 2.37 7.68
N MET A 123 -5.91 2.69 6.50
CA MET A 123 -4.57 2.33 6.07
C MET A 123 -3.88 3.49 5.37
N LEU A 124 -2.56 3.46 5.37
CA LEU A 124 -1.74 4.37 4.61
C LEU A 124 -0.97 3.59 3.54
N ILE A 125 -0.98 4.09 2.32
CA ILE A 125 -0.15 3.61 1.21
C ILE A 125 0.97 4.61 0.97
N VAL A 126 2.20 4.16 0.99
CA VAL A 126 3.40 4.95 0.66
C VAL A 126 3.89 4.54 -0.71
N ASN A 127 3.86 5.46 -1.67
CA ASN A 127 4.34 5.20 -3.03
C ASN A 127 5.86 5.31 -3.10
N GLU A 128 6.51 4.33 -3.74
CA GLU A 128 7.95 4.28 -4.04
C GLU A 128 8.84 4.68 -2.83
N PRO A 129 8.75 3.97 -1.69
CA PRO A 129 9.45 4.34 -0.45
C PRO A 129 10.98 4.36 -0.59
N TYR A 130 11.56 3.76 -1.63
CA TYR A 130 13.01 3.68 -1.85
C TYR A 130 13.51 4.51 -3.03
N LEU A 131 12.65 5.34 -3.65
CA LEU A 131 13.00 6.11 -4.85
C LEU A 131 14.11 7.15 -4.58
N SER A 132 14.17 7.71 -3.38
CA SER A 132 15.23 8.62 -2.92
C SER A 132 15.64 8.32 -1.48
N ALA A 133 16.73 8.93 -1.01
CA ALA A 133 17.18 8.78 0.37
C ALA A 133 16.19 9.39 1.37
N GLU A 134 15.57 10.52 1.01
CA GLU A 134 14.55 11.19 1.83
C GLU A 134 13.30 10.31 1.97
N ARG A 135 12.90 9.62 0.89
CA ARG A 135 11.77 8.68 0.91
C ARG A 135 12.04 7.50 1.82
N GLU A 136 13.24 6.94 1.74
CA GLU A 136 13.64 5.81 2.58
C GLU A 136 13.71 6.21 4.06
N ASP A 137 14.24 7.40 4.36
CA ASP A 137 14.27 7.94 5.72
C ASP A 137 12.85 8.15 6.27
N TYR A 138 11.97 8.73 5.47
CA TYR A 138 10.56 8.89 5.83
C TYR A 138 9.87 7.53 6.07
N TRP A 139 10.09 6.55 5.20
CA TRP A 139 9.57 5.19 5.34
C TRP A 139 10.06 4.52 6.63
N ASN A 140 11.34 4.71 6.98
CA ASN A 140 11.89 4.19 8.23
C ASN A 140 11.27 4.89 9.45
N LYS A 141 11.12 6.22 9.42
CA LYS A 141 10.42 6.96 10.48
C LYS A 141 8.99 6.50 10.69
N LEU A 142 8.25 6.21 9.61
CA LEU A 142 6.92 5.62 9.69
C LEU A 142 6.93 4.25 10.37
N LYS A 143 7.85 3.38 9.98
CA LYS A 143 8.00 2.05 10.58
C LYS A 143 8.31 2.12 12.08
N ASP A 144 9.07 3.13 12.50
CA ASP A 144 9.47 3.30 13.90
C ASP A 144 8.39 4.00 14.74
N ASP A 145 7.44 4.72 14.14
CA ASP A 145 6.39 5.43 14.85
C ASP A 145 5.53 4.47 15.69
N GLY A 146 5.31 4.81 16.96
CA GLY A 146 4.57 3.97 17.91
C GLY A 146 3.10 3.75 17.57
N ARG A 147 2.50 4.61 16.75
CA ARG A 147 1.11 4.52 16.27
C ARG A 147 0.97 3.50 15.14
N VAL A 148 2.04 3.25 14.39
CA VAL A 148 2.09 2.24 13.33
C VAL A 148 2.26 0.85 13.93
N VAL A 149 1.34 -0.04 13.62
CA VAL A 149 1.31 -1.39 14.19
C VAL A 149 1.83 -2.44 13.22
N VAL A 150 1.36 -2.41 11.97
CA VAL A 150 1.83 -3.34 10.95
C VAL A 150 2.27 -2.57 9.72
N THR A 151 3.45 -2.90 9.21
CA THR A 151 3.87 -2.47 7.88
C THR A 151 4.13 -3.67 6.98
N VAL A 152 3.76 -3.53 5.70
CA VAL A 152 4.08 -4.50 4.66
C VAL A 152 4.84 -3.78 3.55
N ASP A 153 6.10 -4.10 3.43
CA ASP A 153 7.02 -3.52 2.47
C ASP A 153 7.10 -4.39 1.23
N LEU A 154 6.60 -3.86 0.11
CA LEU A 154 6.59 -4.50 -1.21
C LEU A 154 7.63 -3.86 -2.16
N TYR A 155 8.59 -3.12 -1.60
CA TYR A 155 9.59 -2.31 -2.26
C TYR A 155 9.04 -1.06 -2.97
N ARG A 156 8.19 -1.24 -3.99
CA ARG A 156 7.60 -0.12 -4.77
C ARG A 156 6.39 0.51 -4.11
N ILE A 157 5.84 -0.15 -3.11
CA ILE A 157 4.69 0.31 -2.33
C ILE A 157 4.81 -0.19 -0.90
N GLY A 158 4.63 0.70 0.05
CA GLY A 158 4.55 0.37 1.47
C GLY A 158 3.10 0.43 1.94
N LEU A 159 2.65 -0.57 2.67
CA LEU A 159 1.33 -0.59 3.30
C LEU A 159 1.50 -0.43 4.80
N VAL A 160 0.72 0.47 5.42
CA VAL A 160 0.77 0.79 6.84
C VAL A 160 -0.60 0.62 7.46
N PHE A 161 -0.67 -0.09 8.57
CA PHE A 161 -1.91 -0.37 9.29
C PHE A 161 -1.78 0.02 10.77
N PHE A 162 -2.86 0.57 11.33
CA PHE A 162 -2.96 1.16 12.66
C PHE A 162 -3.74 0.27 13.64
N ARG A 163 -3.88 -1.01 13.36
CA ARG A 163 -4.75 -1.99 14.03
C ARG A 163 -4.48 -2.09 15.52
N THR A 164 -5.54 -2.01 16.33
CA THR A 164 -5.47 -2.30 17.77
C THR A 164 -5.40 -3.80 18.06
N GLY A 165 -4.82 -4.17 19.21
CA GLY A 165 -4.78 -5.58 19.66
C GLY A 165 -3.78 -6.48 18.95
N GLN A 166 -2.89 -5.92 18.14
CA GLN A 166 -1.82 -6.65 17.43
C GLN A 166 -0.45 -6.12 17.87
N ARG A 167 0.57 -6.98 17.86
CA ARG A 167 1.95 -6.57 18.11
C ARG A 167 2.46 -5.77 16.92
N LYS A 168 3.39 -4.85 17.18
CA LYS A 168 4.11 -4.12 16.15
C LYS A 168 4.99 -5.08 15.36
N GLU A 169 4.78 -5.15 14.03
CA GLU A 169 5.52 -6.03 13.13
C GLU A 169 5.74 -5.36 11.77
N ASN A 170 6.93 -5.55 11.23
CA ASN A 170 7.31 -5.06 9.92
C ASN A 170 7.60 -6.26 9.01
N PHE A 171 6.85 -6.39 7.93
CA PHE A 171 6.97 -7.50 6.99
C PHE A 171 7.60 -7.02 5.68
N LEU A 172 8.62 -7.73 5.20
CA LEU A 172 9.14 -7.60 3.85
C LEU A 172 8.55 -8.72 3.01
N ILE A 173 7.73 -8.37 2.04
CA ILE A 173 7.04 -9.35 1.19
C ILE A 173 7.46 -9.15 -0.26
N ARG A 174 7.73 -10.25 -0.93
CA ARG A 174 8.07 -10.25 -2.35
C ARG A 174 6.83 -9.95 -3.20
N PHE A 175 6.96 -8.96 -4.11
CA PHE A 175 5.84 -8.54 -4.96
C PHE A 175 6.29 -8.22 -6.40
#